data_cf15c987e055cb59879e8b70209110e7
#
_entry.id   cf15c987e055cb59879e8b70209110e7
#
_cell.length_a   1.000
_cell.length_b   1.000
_cell.length_c   1.000
_cell.angle_alpha   90.00
_cell.angle_beta   90.00
_cell.angle_gamma   90.00
#
_symmetry.space_group_name_H-M   'P 1'
#
loop_
_entity.id
_entity.type
_entity.pdbx_description
1 polymer ?
#
loop_
_entity_poly.entity_id
_entity_poly.type
_entity_poly.pdbx_seq_one_letter_code
_entity_poly.pdbx_strand_id
1 'polypeptide(L)'
;MKHPFHKSWILLCILLLASCGDEMQLTVISMEEVIDEDYERGPNNGRLLEDGDFAIELAIFETGVPPEFRAWATFQDSQVSPGEVELEVTLTRLGNELNVIGFVPVGDLLRGDTVVYEPHSFYVGIDARFRNQTHHWDYESLEGRTTISPEMSTAFGIETEIAGTATLEQTLNVVGSITTNNEYSRQITARFDGPVQSVEASIGDRVNQGDNLVTIESNQSLTPYTISAPISGVITQRNINPGEQSSGQVLLTIMDTSRVWAELAIHPGSRQLVRSGAQVTISSPLSDARFDGTIDSFKTTVDINQAIVAKVVVDNSNGQFPPGSFVEGQITVAKIEVPLAVKRSALQPFRDFTVVFAKIDNTYEVRMLELGRQDATWVEVLGGLGPGTEYVTVNSYILKADVEKSGASHDH
;
A
#
# COMPACT_ATOMS: atom_id res chain seq x y z
N MET A 1 26.24 53.33 24.74
CA MET A 1 27.24 52.88 25.74
C MET A 1 27.41 51.37 25.65
N LYS A 2 28.58 50.96 25.17
CA LYS A 2 29.41 49.81 25.48
C LYS A 2 28.74 48.43 25.71
N HIS A 3 29.07 47.52 24.80
CA HIS A 3 29.16 46.05 24.95
C HIS A 3 30.01 45.60 26.16
N PRO A 4 29.95 44.29 26.61
CA PRO A 4 30.82 43.31 25.98
C PRO A 4 30.27 41.84 25.87
N PHE A 5 30.79 41.17 24.88
CA PHE A 5 31.08 39.75 24.63
C PHE A 5 31.17 38.83 25.86
N HIS A 6 30.55 37.63 25.77
CA HIS A 6 31.00 36.45 26.48
C HIS A 6 31.18 35.25 25.54
N LYS A 7 32.43 34.85 25.41
CA LYS A 7 32.86 33.56 24.83
C LYS A 7 32.59 32.46 25.85
N SER A 8 31.90 31.38 25.45
CA SER A 8 31.81 30.15 26.23
C SER A 8 32.63 29.06 25.60
N TRP A 9 33.60 28.59 26.35
CA TRP A 9 34.47 27.46 26.04
C TRP A 9 33.72 26.14 26.17
N ILE A 10 33.81 25.30 25.15
CA ILE A 10 33.40 23.88 25.22
C ILE A 10 34.64 23.07 25.58
N LEU A 11 34.55 22.42 26.74
CA LEU A 11 35.55 21.53 27.31
C LEU A 11 35.42 20.15 26.61
N LEU A 12 36.47 19.73 25.91
CA LEU A 12 36.63 18.43 25.28
C LEU A 12 37.13 17.42 26.34
N CYS A 13 36.27 16.49 26.78
CA CYS A 13 36.69 15.34 27.59
C CYS A 13 37.05 14.18 26.66
N ILE A 14 38.39 13.94 26.53
CA ILE A 14 38.95 12.74 25.92
C ILE A 14 39.01 11.66 27.00
N LEU A 15 38.26 10.57 26.84
CA LEU A 15 38.41 9.34 27.59
C LEU A 15 39.16 8.32 26.71
N LEU A 16 40.42 8.08 27.02
CA LEU A 16 41.21 6.98 26.50
C LEU A 16 40.77 5.68 27.21
N LEU A 17 40.22 4.76 26.41
CA LEU A 17 40.18 3.32 26.80
C LEU A 17 40.87 2.55 25.66
N ALA A 18 42.08 2.10 25.97
CA ALA A 18 42.81 1.14 25.16
C ALA A 18 42.24 -0.26 25.38
N SER A 19 41.82 -0.94 24.33
CA SER A 19 41.72 -2.40 24.29
C SER A 19 42.00 -2.87 22.86
N CYS A 20 42.93 -3.82 22.74
CA CYS A 20 43.41 -4.45 21.52
C CYS A 20 42.31 -5.17 20.74
N GLY A 21 42.35 -5.11 19.43
CA GLY A 21 41.70 -6.04 18.53
C GLY A 21 41.32 -5.44 17.18
N ASP A 22 42.01 -5.87 16.14
CA ASP A 22 41.74 -5.77 14.69
C ASP A 22 41.27 -4.42 14.13
N GLU A 23 42.17 -3.78 13.43
CA GLU A 23 41.88 -2.67 12.51
C GLU A 23 41.10 -3.17 11.31
N MET A 24 39.78 -3.00 11.36
CA MET A 24 38.93 -3.01 10.16
C MET A 24 39.14 -1.67 9.47
N GLN A 25 40.04 -1.64 8.47
CA GLN A 25 40.14 -0.50 7.56
C GLN A 25 38.79 -0.33 6.85
N LEU A 26 38.00 0.64 7.30
CA LEU A 26 36.92 1.21 6.52
C LEU A 26 37.56 1.91 5.32
N THR A 27 37.62 1.20 4.20
CA THR A 27 37.88 1.82 2.90
C THR A 27 36.67 2.73 2.62
N VAL A 28 36.84 4.00 2.82
CA VAL A 28 35.90 5.02 2.33
C VAL A 28 35.97 4.92 0.81
N ILE A 29 35.05 4.20 0.19
CA ILE A 29 34.83 4.25 -1.24
C ILE A 29 34.28 5.64 -1.50
N SER A 30 35.09 6.49 -2.11
CA SER A 30 34.64 7.78 -2.63
C SER A 30 33.52 7.51 -3.64
N MET A 31 32.33 7.96 -3.33
CA MET A 31 31.32 8.19 -4.36
C MET A 31 31.97 9.17 -5.35
N GLU A 32 32.11 8.78 -6.61
CA GLU A 32 32.37 9.72 -7.67
C GLU A 32 31.17 10.70 -7.66
N GLU A 33 31.46 11.94 -7.25
CA GLU A 33 30.58 13.06 -7.46
C GLU A 33 30.36 13.16 -8.97
N VAL A 34 29.15 12.91 -9.44
CA VAL A 34 28.72 13.35 -10.76
C VAL A 34 28.72 14.87 -10.66
N ILE A 35 29.76 15.48 -11.19
CA ILE A 35 29.91 16.93 -11.33
C ILE A 35 28.88 17.30 -12.39
N ASP A 36 27.79 17.95 -12.00
CA ASP A 36 26.95 18.67 -12.93
C ASP A 36 27.80 19.84 -13.48
N GLU A 37 28.17 19.76 -14.73
CA GLU A 37 28.86 20.85 -15.39
C GLU A 37 27.88 22.03 -15.46
N ASP A 38 28.28 23.15 -14.83
CA ASP A 38 27.56 24.43 -14.86
C ASP A 38 27.56 24.90 -16.34
N TYR A 39 26.46 24.59 -17.07
CA TYR A 39 26.34 24.89 -18.48
C TYR A 39 25.88 26.34 -18.69
N GLU A 40 26.40 26.98 -19.72
CA GLU A 40 26.05 28.35 -20.10
C GLU A 40 24.58 28.38 -20.57
N ARG A 41 23.81 29.33 -20.04
CA ARG A 41 22.43 29.55 -20.41
C ARG A 41 22.28 30.69 -21.39
N GLY A 42 21.52 30.47 -22.44
CA GLY A 42 21.18 31.50 -23.38
C GLY A 42 20.05 32.43 -22.89
N PRO A 43 19.70 33.45 -23.72
CA PRO A 43 18.68 34.46 -23.40
C PRO A 43 17.29 33.90 -23.11
N ASN A 44 16.97 32.70 -23.61
CA ASN A 44 15.66 32.03 -23.42
C ASN A 44 15.71 30.98 -22.28
N ASN A 45 16.77 31.05 -21.45
CA ASN A 45 17.01 30.15 -20.33
C ASN A 45 17.24 28.67 -20.73
N GLY A 46 17.58 28.42 -21.99
CA GLY A 46 18.00 27.14 -22.52
C GLY A 46 19.51 26.90 -22.35
N ARG A 47 19.94 25.65 -22.58
CA ARG A 47 21.38 25.30 -22.64
C ARG A 47 21.97 25.87 -23.93
N LEU A 48 23.02 26.67 -23.79
CA LEU A 48 23.77 27.21 -24.93
C LEU A 48 24.84 26.20 -25.40
N LEU A 49 24.82 25.88 -26.68
CA LEU A 49 25.69 24.90 -27.32
C LEU A 49 26.44 25.61 -28.46
N GLU A 50 27.75 25.78 -28.32
CA GLU A 50 28.57 26.55 -29.24
C GLU A 50 29.52 25.65 -30.04
N ASP A 51 29.67 25.96 -31.32
CA ASP A 51 30.68 25.39 -32.21
C ASP A 51 31.21 26.48 -33.13
N GLY A 52 32.33 27.14 -32.73
CA GLY A 52 32.90 28.29 -33.39
C GLY A 52 31.99 29.50 -33.39
N ASP A 53 31.64 29.99 -34.58
CA ASP A 53 30.72 31.13 -34.76
C ASP A 53 29.22 30.75 -34.70
N PHE A 54 28.91 29.47 -34.71
CA PHE A 54 27.52 28.96 -34.68
C PHE A 54 27.14 28.43 -33.29
N ALA A 55 25.96 28.82 -32.85
CA ALA A 55 25.45 28.35 -31.57
C ALA A 55 23.97 28.02 -31.67
N ILE A 56 23.56 27.05 -30.85
CA ILE A 56 22.14 26.68 -30.61
C ILE A 56 21.84 26.78 -29.11
N GLU A 57 20.80 27.50 -28.75
CA GLU A 57 20.19 27.44 -27.44
C GLU A 57 19.05 26.46 -27.50
N LEU A 58 19.08 25.40 -26.66
CA LEU A 58 18.08 24.35 -26.59
C LEU A 58 17.40 24.36 -25.22
N ALA A 59 16.07 24.44 -25.18
CA ALA A 59 15.29 24.45 -23.95
C ALA A 59 14.09 23.48 -24.05
N ILE A 60 13.73 22.84 -22.93
CA ILE A 60 12.44 22.16 -22.76
C ILE A 60 11.44 23.20 -22.26
N PHE A 61 10.32 23.35 -22.95
CA PHE A 61 9.25 24.28 -22.61
C PHE A 61 7.98 23.54 -22.20
N GLU A 62 7.44 23.86 -21.02
CA GLU A 62 6.34 23.12 -20.39
C GLU A 62 5.15 24.03 -20.01
N THR A 63 5.30 25.36 -20.15
CA THR A 63 4.28 26.28 -19.65
C THR A 63 3.08 26.34 -20.58
N GLY A 64 1.96 25.71 -20.17
CA GLY A 64 0.68 25.78 -20.89
C GLY A 64 0.60 24.90 -22.16
N VAL A 65 1.62 24.10 -22.43
CA VAL A 65 1.68 23.10 -23.51
C VAL A 65 2.30 21.82 -22.98
N PRO A 66 2.09 20.66 -23.63
CA PRO A 66 2.89 19.47 -23.32
C PRO A 66 4.38 19.76 -23.48
N PRO A 67 5.28 19.14 -22.70
CA PRO A 67 6.72 19.38 -22.76
C PRO A 67 7.24 19.22 -24.19
N GLU A 68 7.88 20.25 -24.73
CA GLU A 68 8.41 20.28 -26.09
C GLU A 68 9.77 20.95 -26.11
N PHE A 69 10.69 20.52 -27.00
CA PHE A 69 11.92 21.27 -27.25
C PHE A 69 11.65 22.51 -28.05
N ARG A 70 12.32 23.59 -27.66
CA ARG A 70 12.45 24.84 -28.43
C ARG A 70 13.93 25.16 -28.59
N ALA A 71 14.30 25.58 -29.80
CA ALA A 71 15.68 25.94 -30.10
C ALA A 71 15.78 27.27 -30.86
N TRP A 72 16.82 28.02 -30.53
CA TRP A 72 17.18 29.27 -31.19
C TRP A 72 18.61 29.17 -31.70
N ALA A 73 18.82 29.53 -32.96
CA ALA A 73 20.16 29.48 -33.56
C ALA A 73 20.73 30.88 -33.74
N THR A 74 22.04 31.02 -33.48
CA THR A 74 22.81 32.25 -33.72
C THR A 74 24.05 31.96 -34.55
N PHE A 75 24.48 32.95 -35.30
CA PHE A 75 25.78 32.93 -36.00
C PHE A 75 26.44 34.29 -35.86
N GLN A 76 27.67 34.32 -35.28
CA GLN A 76 28.39 35.55 -34.92
C GLN A 76 27.52 36.51 -34.13
N ASP A 77 26.91 35.99 -33.05
CA ASP A 77 25.99 36.68 -32.12
C ASP A 77 24.73 37.27 -32.79
N SER A 78 24.45 36.92 -34.02
CA SER A 78 23.23 37.36 -34.72
C SER A 78 22.27 36.20 -34.92
N GLN A 79 20.99 36.46 -34.69
CA GLN A 79 19.95 35.42 -34.83
C GLN A 79 19.88 34.92 -36.28
N VAL A 80 19.84 33.60 -36.43
CA VAL A 80 19.69 32.92 -37.72
C VAL A 80 18.20 32.62 -37.94
N SER A 81 17.75 32.76 -39.21
CA SER A 81 16.39 32.37 -39.55
C SER A 81 16.17 30.87 -39.34
N PRO A 82 15.11 30.45 -38.60
CA PRO A 82 14.87 29.03 -38.30
C PRO A 82 14.78 28.14 -39.55
N GLY A 83 14.33 28.68 -40.66
CA GLY A 83 14.27 27.95 -41.95
C GLY A 83 15.61 27.67 -42.62
N GLU A 84 16.72 28.24 -42.12
CA GLU A 84 18.08 28.00 -42.62
C GLU A 84 18.80 26.90 -41.85
N VAL A 85 18.20 26.36 -40.75
CA VAL A 85 18.80 25.36 -39.88
C VAL A 85 17.97 24.08 -39.93
N GLU A 86 18.61 22.97 -40.22
CA GLU A 86 18.08 21.62 -39.99
C GLU A 86 18.58 21.15 -38.64
N LEU A 87 17.67 20.78 -37.73
CA LEU A 87 17.99 20.35 -36.36
C LEU A 87 17.28 19.01 -36.09
N GLU A 88 18.06 18.10 -35.50
CA GLU A 88 17.55 16.82 -34.98
C GLU A 88 18.13 16.60 -33.58
N VAL A 89 17.33 16.15 -32.64
CA VAL A 89 17.72 15.78 -31.29
C VAL A 89 17.38 14.32 -31.05
N THR A 90 18.38 13.54 -30.67
CA THR A 90 18.22 12.15 -30.26
C THR A 90 18.37 12.03 -28.76
N LEU A 91 17.30 11.55 -28.08
CA LEU A 91 17.32 11.24 -26.67
C LEU A 91 17.54 9.74 -26.48
N THR A 92 18.55 9.37 -25.71
CA THR A 92 18.81 7.99 -25.29
C THR A 92 18.41 7.83 -23.83
N ARG A 93 17.28 7.15 -23.59
CA ARG A 93 16.74 6.89 -22.26
C ARG A 93 17.38 5.67 -21.60
N LEU A 94 17.13 5.50 -20.31
CA LEU A 94 17.56 4.30 -19.57
C LEU A 94 16.97 3.03 -20.25
N GLY A 95 17.83 2.04 -20.51
CA GLY A 95 17.48 0.85 -21.27
C GLY A 95 17.76 1.00 -22.79
N ASN A 96 18.48 2.05 -23.21
CA ASN A 96 18.83 2.34 -24.62
C ASN A 96 17.60 2.57 -25.52
N GLU A 97 16.50 3.05 -24.96
CA GLU A 97 15.35 3.50 -25.75
C GLU A 97 15.68 4.84 -26.42
N LEU A 98 15.50 4.90 -27.73
CA LEU A 98 15.80 6.08 -28.54
C LEU A 98 14.51 6.83 -28.88
N ASN A 99 14.52 8.16 -28.62
CA ASN A 99 13.50 9.07 -29.10
C ASN A 99 14.17 10.11 -30.03
N VAL A 100 13.82 10.11 -31.29
CA VAL A 100 14.34 11.07 -32.27
C VAL A 100 13.29 12.17 -32.47
N ILE A 101 13.72 13.42 -32.33
CA ILE A 101 12.88 14.62 -32.38
C ILE A 101 13.36 15.48 -33.54
N GLY A 102 12.51 15.64 -34.54
CA GLY A 102 12.69 16.59 -35.64
C GLY A 102 12.20 17.98 -35.22
N PHE A 103 12.67 19.00 -35.94
CA PHE A 103 12.31 20.39 -35.61
C PHE A 103 11.65 21.06 -36.82
N VAL A 104 10.66 21.91 -36.54
CA VAL A 104 9.96 22.72 -37.53
C VAL A 104 10.06 24.21 -37.19
N PRO A 105 10.27 25.10 -38.18
CA PRO A 105 10.29 26.55 -37.96
C PRO A 105 8.93 27.07 -37.48
N VAL A 106 8.90 27.82 -36.41
CA VAL A 106 7.70 28.50 -35.89
C VAL A 106 8.08 29.89 -35.38
N GLY A 107 7.68 30.94 -36.12
CA GLY A 107 8.08 32.30 -35.78
C GLY A 107 9.61 32.49 -35.85
N ASP A 108 10.24 32.80 -34.75
CA ASP A 108 11.67 33.04 -34.56
C ASP A 108 12.43 31.86 -33.97
N LEU A 109 11.79 30.72 -33.77
CA LEU A 109 12.36 29.51 -33.17
C LEU A 109 12.14 28.25 -33.99
N LEU A 110 12.88 27.21 -33.65
CA LEU A 110 12.67 25.84 -34.08
C LEU A 110 11.92 25.11 -32.95
N ARG A 111 10.79 24.48 -33.27
CA ARG A 111 9.98 23.72 -32.31
C ARG A 111 10.08 22.23 -32.63
N GLY A 112 10.33 21.43 -31.59
CA GLY A 112 10.29 19.97 -31.68
C GLY A 112 8.91 19.47 -32.09
N ASP A 113 8.88 18.45 -32.91
CA ASP A 113 7.66 17.84 -33.47
C ASP A 113 7.03 16.78 -32.56
N THR A 114 7.70 16.45 -31.45
CA THR A 114 7.35 15.38 -30.53
C THR A 114 7.37 15.86 -29.08
N VAL A 115 6.47 15.32 -28.25
CA VAL A 115 6.42 15.59 -26.82
C VAL A 115 7.62 14.93 -26.11
N VAL A 116 8.28 15.68 -25.23
CA VAL A 116 9.37 15.19 -24.38
C VAL A 116 8.78 14.69 -23.07
N TYR A 117 8.43 13.42 -23.01
CA TYR A 117 7.82 12.84 -21.83
C TYR A 117 8.78 12.77 -20.64
N GLU A 118 8.24 13.01 -19.46
CA GLU A 118 8.91 12.79 -18.18
C GLU A 118 9.27 11.30 -17.94
N PRO A 119 10.34 10.98 -17.18
CA PRO A 119 11.30 11.94 -16.60
C PRO A 119 12.23 12.51 -17.67
N HIS A 120 12.71 13.74 -17.47
CA HIS A 120 13.73 14.35 -18.32
C HIS A 120 15.13 13.78 -18.01
N SER A 121 15.23 12.46 -18.09
CA SER A 121 16.42 11.68 -17.76
C SER A 121 16.90 10.92 -18.98
N PHE A 122 17.87 11.47 -19.69
CA PHE A 122 18.38 10.94 -20.96
C PHE A 122 19.75 11.51 -21.31
N TYR A 123 20.48 10.81 -22.19
CA TYR A 123 21.57 11.36 -22.94
C TYR A 123 21.01 12.07 -24.17
N VAL A 124 21.49 13.29 -24.45
CA VAL A 124 21.03 14.13 -25.54
C VAL A 124 22.11 14.22 -26.60
N GLY A 125 21.85 13.73 -27.79
CA GLY A 125 22.67 13.97 -28.98
C GLY A 125 21.97 14.99 -29.89
N ILE A 126 22.70 15.97 -30.38
CA ILE A 126 22.16 17.08 -31.19
C ILE A 126 22.94 17.18 -32.46
N ASP A 127 22.25 17.07 -33.59
CA ASP A 127 22.81 17.27 -34.92
C ASP A 127 22.13 18.47 -35.57
N ALA A 128 22.94 19.49 -35.91
CA ALA A 128 22.47 20.67 -36.60
C ALA A 128 23.21 20.87 -37.91
N ARG A 129 22.50 21.24 -38.97
CA ARG A 129 23.10 21.61 -40.25
C ARG A 129 22.75 23.06 -40.60
N PHE A 130 23.81 23.84 -40.79
CA PHE A 130 23.74 25.25 -41.23
C PHE A 130 24.80 25.56 -42.26
N ARG A 131 24.42 26.19 -43.40
CA ARG A 131 25.34 26.57 -44.48
C ARG A 131 26.25 25.44 -44.97
N ASN A 132 25.71 24.21 -45.11
CA ASN A 132 26.44 22.99 -45.47
C ASN A 132 27.50 22.52 -44.48
N GLN A 133 27.54 23.04 -43.28
CA GLN A 133 28.30 22.52 -42.16
C GLN A 133 27.40 21.77 -41.21
N THR A 134 27.91 20.67 -40.68
CA THR A 134 27.21 19.89 -39.65
C THR A 134 27.90 20.14 -38.33
N HIS A 135 27.13 20.46 -37.31
CA HIS A 135 27.54 20.69 -35.95
C HIS A 135 26.93 19.60 -35.09
N HIS A 136 27.71 19.07 -34.14
CA HIS A 136 27.27 18.00 -33.25
C HIS A 136 27.65 18.33 -31.80
N TRP A 137 26.68 18.11 -30.89
CA TRP A 137 26.89 18.23 -29.46
C TRP A 137 26.24 17.06 -28.75
N ASP A 138 26.78 16.71 -27.59
CA ASP A 138 26.13 15.77 -26.68
C ASP A 138 26.25 16.23 -25.24
N TYR A 139 25.25 15.91 -24.44
CA TYR A 139 25.26 16.14 -23.00
C TYR A 139 24.32 15.18 -22.28
N GLU A 140 24.49 15.12 -20.95
CA GLU A 140 23.65 14.32 -20.06
C GLU A 140 22.63 15.21 -19.36
N SER A 141 21.37 14.72 -19.30
CA SER A 141 20.31 15.22 -18.45
C SER A 141 19.76 14.03 -17.67
N LEU A 142 20.28 13.80 -16.45
CA LEU A 142 20.00 12.59 -15.69
C LEU A 142 19.12 12.89 -14.47
N GLU A 143 18.10 13.69 -14.67
CA GLU A 143 17.17 14.06 -13.62
C GLU A 143 16.44 12.83 -13.05
N GLY A 144 16.44 12.69 -11.72
CA GLY A 144 15.75 11.59 -11.07
C GLY A 144 16.43 10.22 -11.19
N ARG A 145 17.73 10.17 -11.53
CA ARG A 145 18.51 8.95 -11.69
C ARG A 145 19.58 8.83 -10.62
N THR A 146 19.82 7.62 -10.14
CA THR A 146 20.92 7.28 -9.24
C THR A 146 21.48 5.89 -9.55
N THR A 147 22.74 5.65 -9.22
CA THR A 147 23.42 4.36 -9.40
C THR A 147 23.89 3.86 -8.05
N ILE A 148 23.47 2.64 -7.68
CA ILE A 148 23.84 1.99 -6.41
C ILE A 148 24.43 0.62 -6.72
N SER A 149 25.61 0.31 -6.15
CA SER A 149 26.23 -1.00 -6.35
C SER A 149 25.37 -2.13 -5.77
N PRO A 150 25.50 -3.37 -6.29
CA PRO A 150 24.74 -4.52 -5.79
C PRO A 150 24.98 -4.79 -4.30
N GLU A 151 26.20 -4.55 -3.80
CA GLU A 151 26.56 -4.71 -2.40
C GLU A 151 25.82 -3.70 -1.52
N MET A 152 25.78 -2.43 -1.94
CA MET A 152 25.04 -1.38 -1.23
C MET A 152 23.53 -1.62 -1.31
N SER A 153 23.01 -2.03 -2.47
CA SER A 153 21.59 -2.36 -2.63
C SER A 153 21.16 -3.47 -1.65
N THR A 154 22.00 -4.51 -1.53
CA THR A 154 21.79 -5.59 -0.56
C THR A 154 21.90 -5.09 0.89
N ALA A 155 22.89 -4.27 1.21
CA ALA A 155 23.10 -3.73 2.55
C ALA A 155 21.92 -2.82 2.99
N PHE A 156 21.32 -2.09 2.06
CA PHE A 156 20.17 -1.24 2.31
C PHE A 156 18.84 -2.01 2.28
N GLY A 157 18.86 -3.30 1.96
CA GLY A 157 17.66 -4.14 1.87
C GLY A 157 16.69 -3.65 0.79
N ILE A 158 17.22 -3.15 -0.33
CA ILE A 158 16.40 -2.75 -1.48
C ILE A 158 15.94 -4.02 -2.18
N GLU A 159 14.62 -4.22 -2.25
CA GLU A 159 14.00 -5.33 -2.96
C GLU A 159 13.26 -4.84 -4.18
N THR A 160 13.23 -5.66 -5.22
CA THR A 160 12.62 -5.33 -6.51
C THR A 160 11.63 -6.41 -6.93
N GLU A 161 10.67 -6.04 -7.78
CA GLU A 161 9.75 -6.95 -8.46
C GLU A 161 9.57 -6.51 -9.92
N ILE A 162 9.02 -7.42 -10.71
CA ILE A 162 8.69 -7.14 -12.12
C ILE A 162 7.25 -6.64 -12.20
N ALA A 163 7.05 -5.49 -12.81
CA ALA A 163 5.72 -4.93 -13.07
C ALA A 163 4.98 -5.79 -14.13
N GLY A 164 3.75 -6.13 -13.83
CA GLY A 164 2.97 -7.01 -14.70
C GLY A 164 1.50 -7.08 -14.31
N THR A 165 0.83 -8.11 -14.78
CA THR A 165 -0.58 -8.36 -14.49
C THR A 165 -0.79 -8.62 -13.01
N ALA A 166 -1.87 -8.09 -12.45
CA ALA A 166 -2.28 -8.38 -11.08
C ALA A 166 -3.80 -8.50 -10.97
N THR A 167 -4.25 -9.14 -9.90
CA THR A 167 -5.67 -9.19 -9.55
C THR A 167 -5.91 -8.27 -8.37
N LEU A 168 -6.68 -7.21 -8.60
CA LEU A 168 -7.12 -6.28 -7.56
C LEU A 168 -8.41 -6.81 -6.90
N GLU A 169 -8.46 -6.74 -5.57
CA GLU A 169 -9.63 -7.10 -4.81
C GLU A 169 -10.45 -5.86 -4.45
N GLN A 170 -11.64 -5.76 -5.03
CA GLN A 170 -12.59 -4.74 -4.60
C GLN A 170 -13.29 -5.22 -3.33
N THR A 171 -13.14 -4.47 -2.25
CA THR A 171 -13.70 -4.81 -0.95
C THR A 171 -14.81 -3.85 -0.52
N LEU A 172 -15.74 -4.36 0.27
CA LEU A 172 -16.80 -3.62 0.93
C LEU A 172 -16.60 -3.73 2.44
N ASN A 173 -16.33 -2.61 3.11
CA ASN A 173 -16.25 -2.57 4.56
C ASN A 173 -17.65 -2.46 5.15
N VAL A 174 -17.95 -3.33 6.09
CA VAL A 174 -19.21 -3.42 6.80
C VAL A 174 -18.96 -3.58 8.30
N VAL A 175 -19.96 -3.30 9.10
CA VAL A 175 -19.89 -3.48 10.55
C VAL A 175 -20.94 -4.49 10.99
N GLY A 176 -20.73 -5.08 12.15
CA GLY A 176 -21.65 -6.06 12.68
C GLY A 176 -21.39 -6.42 14.13
N SER A 177 -21.98 -7.51 14.55
CA SER A 177 -21.82 -8.04 15.90
C SER A 177 -21.73 -9.56 15.89
N ILE A 178 -21.06 -10.08 16.89
CA ILE A 178 -21.06 -11.52 17.16
C ILE A 178 -22.33 -11.89 17.86
N THR A 179 -23.02 -12.86 17.31
CA THR A 179 -24.25 -13.41 17.91
C THR A 179 -24.09 -14.90 18.16
N THR A 180 -24.88 -15.38 19.10
CA THR A 180 -24.93 -16.81 19.43
C THR A 180 -25.52 -17.60 18.28
N ASN A 181 -24.96 -18.76 18.00
CA ASN A 181 -25.57 -19.69 17.07
C ASN A 181 -26.59 -20.57 17.81
N ASN A 182 -27.88 -20.28 17.62
CA ASN A 182 -28.95 -21.00 18.30
C ASN A 182 -29.02 -22.50 17.93
N GLU A 183 -28.40 -22.92 16.84
CA GLU A 183 -28.26 -24.33 16.48
C GLU A 183 -27.45 -25.13 17.48
N TYR A 184 -26.54 -24.45 18.17
CA TYR A 184 -25.64 -24.98 19.23
C TYR A 184 -26.12 -24.63 20.64
N SER A 185 -27.38 -24.28 20.81
CA SER A 185 -28.03 -24.07 22.12
C SER A 185 -28.92 -25.22 22.48
N ARG A 186 -28.94 -25.58 23.73
CA ARG A 186 -29.89 -26.61 24.28
C ARG A 186 -30.53 -26.09 25.53
N GLN A 187 -31.87 -26.13 25.51
CA GLN A 187 -32.71 -25.89 26.69
C GLN A 187 -32.91 -27.19 27.44
N ILE A 188 -32.64 -27.17 28.70
CA ILE A 188 -32.78 -28.32 29.61
C ILE A 188 -34.11 -28.20 30.33
N THR A 189 -34.93 -29.19 30.17
CA THR A 189 -36.24 -29.31 30.82
C THR A 189 -36.34 -30.61 31.62
N ALA A 190 -37.17 -30.65 32.62
CA ALA A 190 -37.46 -31.88 33.35
C ALA A 190 -38.25 -32.88 32.46
N ARG A 191 -37.84 -34.15 32.49
CA ARG A 191 -38.60 -35.22 31.82
C ARG A 191 -39.82 -35.61 32.65
N PHE A 192 -39.71 -35.60 33.95
CA PHE A 192 -40.77 -35.83 34.94
C PHE A 192 -40.75 -34.68 35.94
N ASP A 193 -41.88 -34.04 36.13
CA ASP A 193 -41.98 -32.93 37.09
C ASP A 193 -41.81 -33.38 38.52
N GLY A 194 -41.20 -32.50 39.32
CA GLY A 194 -40.98 -32.74 40.72
C GLY A 194 -40.16 -31.66 41.43
N PRO A 195 -39.98 -31.74 42.72
CA PRO A 195 -39.12 -30.84 43.46
C PRO A 195 -37.65 -31.06 43.10
N VAL A 196 -36.94 -29.96 42.86
CA VAL A 196 -35.52 -29.96 42.60
C VAL A 196 -34.74 -30.19 43.91
N GLN A 197 -33.91 -31.23 43.95
CA GLN A 197 -33.09 -31.54 45.11
C GLN A 197 -31.77 -30.77 45.09
N SER A 198 -31.10 -30.73 43.92
CA SER A 198 -29.86 -29.98 43.74
C SER A 198 -29.74 -29.42 42.33
N VAL A 199 -28.97 -28.34 42.18
CA VAL A 199 -28.53 -27.75 40.90
C VAL A 199 -27.02 -27.58 41.00
N GLU A 200 -26.29 -28.35 40.17
CA GLU A 200 -24.82 -28.46 40.23
C GLU A 200 -24.15 -27.36 39.38
N ALA A 201 -24.88 -26.71 38.46
CA ALA A 201 -24.33 -25.74 37.55
C ALA A 201 -24.90 -24.31 37.76
N SER A 202 -24.04 -23.32 37.67
CA SER A 202 -24.39 -21.90 37.77
C SER A 202 -24.21 -21.18 36.45
N ILE A 203 -24.83 -19.99 36.32
CA ILE A 203 -24.62 -19.14 35.13
C ILE A 203 -23.15 -18.80 34.96
N GLY A 204 -22.60 -19.00 33.76
CA GLY A 204 -21.17 -18.78 33.45
C GLY A 204 -20.30 -20.04 33.57
N ASP A 205 -20.78 -21.12 34.22
CA ASP A 205 -20.04 -22.36 34.33
C ASP A 205 -19.86 -23.04 32.97
N ARG A 206 -18.69 -23.59 32.72
CA ARG A 206 -18.42 -24.51 31.61
C ARG A 206 -18.76 -25.93 32.04
N VAL A 207 -19.56 -26.60 31.20
CA VAL A 207 -19.97 -28.00 31.39
C VAL A 207 -19.51 -28.81 30.20
N ASN A 208 -19.18 -30.07 30.44
CA ASN A 208 -18.91 -31.05 29.38
C ASN A 208 -20.16 -31.91 29.16
N GLN A 209 -20.29 -32.45 27.95
CA GLN A 209 -21.33 -33.42 27.67
C GLN A 209 -21.28 -34.57 28.68
N GLY A 210 -22.40 -34.85 29.33
CA GLY A 210 -22.54 -35.88 30.34
C GLY A 210 -22.40 -35.38 31.78
N ASP A 211 -21.96 -34.15 32.04
CA ASP A 211 -21.87 -33.59 33.38
C ASP A 211 -23.26 -33.50 34.02
N ASN A 212 -23.37 -33.80 35.32
CA ASN A 212 -24.64 -33.70 36.04
C ASN A 212 -25.01 -32.23 36.26
N LEU A 213 -26.25 -31.87 35.94
CA LEU A 213 -26.74 -30.50 36.03
C LEU A 213 -27.76 -30.26 37.12
N VAL A 214 -28.77 -31.12 37.17
CA VAL A 214 -29.89 -30.97 38.11
C VAL A 214 -30.36 -32.35 38.57
N THR A 215 -30.64 -32.49 39.85
CA THR A 215 -31.28 -33.67 40.41
C THR A 215 -32.71 -33.32 40.83
N ILE A 216 -33.69 -34.10 40.37
CA ILE A 216 -35.12 -33.90 40.62
C ILE A 216 -35.73 -35.18 41.18
N GLU A 217 -36.59 -35.06 42.17
CA GLU A 217 -37.41 -36.16 42.65
C GLU A 217 -38.73 -36.18 41.87
N SER A 218 -38.98 -37.25 41.14
CA SER A 218 -40.21 -37.36 40.31
C SER A 218 -41.46 -37.41 41.18
N ASN A 219 -42.44 -36.54 40.93
CA ASN A 219 -43.76 -36.57 41.57
C ASN A 219 -44.50 -37.88 41.35
N GLN A 220 -44.21 -38.63 40.27
CA GLN A 220 -44.86 -39.86 39.93
C GLN A 220 -44.28 -41.08 40.62
N SER A 221 -42.96 -41.17 40.68
CA SER A 221 -42.26 -42.34 41.22
C SER A 221 -41.65 -42.12 42.58
N LEU A 222 -41.62 -40.89 43.08
CA LEU A 222 -40.91 -40.45 44.30
C LEU A 222 -39.45 -40.89 44.32
N THR A 223 -38.85 -41.03 43.12
CA THR A 223 -37.45 -41.47 42.95
C THR A 223 -36.66 -40.33 42.35
N PRO A 224 -35.50 -39.99 42.89
CA PRO A 224 -34.65 -38.99 42.31
C PRO A 224 -34.03 -39.48 40.99
N TYR A 225 -33.92 -38.55 40.03
CA TYR A 225 -33.20 -38.75 38.79
C TYR A 225 -32.38 -37.51 38.48
N THR A 226 -31.29 -37.70 37.74
CA THR A 226 -30.35 -36.62 37.36
C THR A 226 -30.47 -36.31 35.89
N ILE A 227 -30.47 -35.03 35.56
CA ILE A 227 -30.41 -34.54 34.19
C ILE A 227 -28.95 -34.14 33.91
N SER A 228 -28.38 -34.74 32.87
CA SER A 228 -27.00 -34.46 32.45
C SER A 228 -26.98 -33.55 31.25
N ALA A 229 -25.85 -32.86 31.06
CA ALA A 229 -25.62 -31.98 29.91
C ALA A 229 -25.62 -32.77 28.58
N PRO A 230 -26.49 -32.44 27.63
CA PRO A 230 -26.52 -33.10 26.32
C PRO A 230 -25.40 -32.64 25.37
N ILE A 231 -24.82 -31.48 25.63
CA ILE A 231 -23.72 -30.91 24.88
C ILE A 231 -22.68 -30.26 25.85
N SER A 232 -21.48 -30.11 25.43
CA SER A 232 -20.51 -29.24 26.12
C SER A 232 -20.83 -27.78 25.79
N GLY A 233 -20.55 -26.86 26.74
CA GLY A 233 -20.80 -25.44 26.54
C GLY A 233 -20.76 -24.64 27.84
N VAL A 234 -21.36 -23.47 27.81
CA VAL A 234 -21.49 -22.54 28.95
C VAL A 234 -22.97 -22.45 29.36
N ILE A 235 -23.25 -22.46 30.66
CA ILE A 235 -24.57 -22.19 31.18
C ILE A 235 -24.91 -20.71 31.01
N THR A 236 -25.86 -20.39 30.16
CA THR A 236 -26.25 -18.99 29.86
C THR A 236 -27.50 -18.55 30.61
N GLN A 237 -28.35 -19.51 31.04
CA GLN A 237 -29.54 -19.24 31.82
C GLN A 237 -29.71 -20.31 32.89
N ARG A 238 -30.19 -19.90 34.04
CA ARG A 238 -30.62 -20.75 35.15
C ARG A 238 -31.88 -20.18 35.75
N ASN A 239 -32.99 -20.93 35.60
CA ASN A 239 -34.31 -20.52 36.01
C ASN A 239 -34.90 -21.39 37.11
N ILE A 240 -34.04 -22.13 37.83
CA ILE A 240 -34.46 -23.09 38.88
C ILE A 240 -33.48 -23.11 40.03
N ASN A 241 -33.97 -23.25 41.24
CA ASN A 241 -33.20 -23.40 42.46
C ASN A 241 -33.62 -24.65 43.22
N PRO A 242 -32.74 -25.18 44.13
CA PRO A 242 -33.11 -26.27 45.01
C PRO A 242 -34.37 -25.94 45.85
N GLY A 243 -35.28 -26.87 45.94
CA GLY A 243 -36.57 -26.72 46.60
C GLY A 243 -37.73 -26.23 45.74
N GLU A 244 -37.49 -25.73 44.51
CA GLU A 244 -38.50 -25.29 43.57
C GLU A 244 -39.06 -26.48 42.76
N GLN A 245 -40.25 -26.32 42.19
CA GLN A 245 -40.90 -27.29 41.30
C GLN A 245 -40.49 -27.07 39.85
N SER A 246 -40.16 -28.14 39.15
CA SER A 246 -39.71 -28.04 37.75
C SER A 246 -40.82 -27.64 36.76
N SER A 247 -42.06 -28.02 37.01
CA SER A 247 -43.28 -27.55 36.36
C SER A 247 -43.26 -27.37 34.85
N GLY A 248 -42.50 -28.19 34.11
CA GLY A 248 -42.38 -28.13 32.64
C GLY A 248 -41.62 -26.92 32.08
N GLN A 249 -41.04 -26.10 32.96
CA GLN A 249 -40.24 -24.92 32.53
C GLN A 249 -38.84 -25.29 32.06
N VAL A 250 -38.19 -24.36 31.32
CA VAL A 250 -36.74 -24.45 31.01
C VAL A 250 -35.95 -24.21 32.30
N LEU A 251 -35.19 -25.22 32.74
CA LEU A 251 -34.39 -25.17 33.96
C LEU A 251 -33.07 -24.46 33.76
N LEU A 252 -32.35 -24.87 32.73
CA LEU A 252 -31.05 -24.34 32.33
C LEU A 252 -30.99 -24.19 30.81
N THR A 253 -30.15 -23.30 30.33
CA THR A 253 -29.77 -23.21 28.92
C THR A 253 -28.27 -23.36 28.79
N ILE A 254 -27.85 -24.36 28.00
CA ILE A 254 -26.43 -24.58 27.65
C ILE A 254 -26.23 -24.03 26.25
N MET A 255 -25.11 -23.31 26.07
CA MET A 255 -24.72 -22.77 24.79
C MET A 255 -23.26 -23.14 24.47
N ASP A 256 -23.07 -23.79 23.34
CA ASP A 256 -21.74 -23.99 22.79
C ASP A 256 -21.29 -22.71 22.08
N THR A 257 -20.32 -22.01 22.64
CA THR A 257 -19.77 -20.78 22.08
C THR A 257 -18.53 -20.99 21.21
N SER A 258 -18.18 -22.25 20.93
CA SER A 258 -17.05 -22.59 20.04
C SER A 258 -17.34 -22.21 18.58
N ARG A 259 -18.62 -22.06 18.22
CA ARG A 259 -19.09 -21.56 16.92
C ARG A 259 -20.11 -20.48 17.13
N VAL A 260 -19.81 -19.30 16.58
CA VAL A 260 -20.67 -18.13 16.69
C VAL A 260 -21.01 -17.61 15.30
N TRP A 261 -21.99 -16.76 15.20
CA TRP A 261 -22.27 -16.01 13.99
C TRP A 261 -21.70 -14.60 14.09
N ALA A 262 -20.98 -14.16 13.06
CA ALA A 262 -20.83 -12.74 12.80
C ALA A 262 -22.00 -12.31 11.90
N GLU A 263 -22.80 -11.38 12.38
CA GLU A 263 -23.91 -10.78 11.68
C GLU A 263 -23.48 -9.41 11.17
N LEU A 264 -23.25 -9.31 9.85
CA LEU A 264 -22.72 -8.12 9.19
C LEU A 264 -23.85 -7.36 8.50
N ALA A 265 -23.96 -6.07 8.79
CA ALA A 265 -24.99 -5.19 8.23
C ALA A 265 -24.56 -4.65 6.87
N ILE A 266 -25.24 -5.04 5.80
CA ILE A 266 -25.00 -4.59 4.44
C ILE A 266 -26.04 -3.54 4.07
N HIS A 267 -25.58 -2.35 3.70
CA HIS A 267 -26.46 -1.30 3.23
C HIS A 267 -27.22 -1.74 1.96
N PRO A 268 -28.53 -1.41 1.81
CA PRO A 268 -29.34 -1.85 0.68
C PRO A 268 -28.73 -1.56 -0.69
N GLY A 269 -28.09 -0.40 -0.86
CA GLY A 269 -27.40 -0.02 -2.10
C GLY A 269 -26.22 -0.91 -2.48
N SER A 270 -25.61 -1.60 -1.51
CA SER A 270 -24.47 -2.51 -1.73
C SER A 270 -24.90 -3.98 -1.82
N ARG A 271 -26.18 -4.29 -1.62
CA ARG A 271 -26.66 -5.68 -1.57
C ARG A 271 -26.35 -6.48 -2.83
N GLN A 272 -26.45 -5.85 -3.99
CA GLN A 272 -26.23 -6.53 -5.27
C GLN A 272 -24.76 -6.93 -5.49
N LEU A 273 -23.84 -6.29 -4.79
CA LEU A 273 -22.41 -6.57 -4.87
C LEU A 273 -22.02 -7.81 -4.06
N VAL A 274 -22.81 -8.15 -3.03
CA VAL A 274 -22.46 -9.22 -2.07
C VAL A 274 -23.26 -10.48 -2.36
N ARG A 275 -22.57 -11.61 -2.44
CA ARG A 275 -23.17 -12.94 -2.70
C ARG A 275 -22.84 -13.91 -1.56
N SER A 276 -23.68 -14.94 -1.39
CA SER A 276 -23.31 -16.09 -0.56
C SER A 276 -22.07 -16.77 -1.14
N GLY A 277 -21.15 -17.20 -0.28
CA GLY A 277 -19.84 -17.70 -0.66
C GLY A 277 -18.77 -16.61 -0.87
N ALA A 278 -19.12 -15.31 -0.82
CA ALA A 278 -18.14 -14.23 -0.89
C ALA A 278 -17.15 -14.31 0.28
N GLN A 279 -15.88 -14.13 -0.02
CA GLN A 279 -14.82 -14.09 1.01
C GLN A 279 -14.99 -12.88 1.92
N VAL A 280 -14.76 -13.08 3.20
CA VAL A 280 -14.86 -12.03 4.21
C VAL A 280 -13.80 -12.21 5.27
N THR A 281 -13.13 -11.12 5.60
CA THR A 281 -12.27 -11.03 6.78
C THR A 281 -13.03 -10.31 7.87
N ILE A 282 -13.13 -10.93 9.05
CA ILE A 282 -13.75 -10.36 10.24
C ILE A 282 -12.65 -9.98 11.22
N SER A 283 -12.71 -8.78 11.77
CA SER A 283 -11.75 -8.27 12.74
C SER A 283 -12.47 -7.64 13.93
N SER A 284 -11.83 -7.71 15.09
CA SER A 284 -12.29 -7.02 16.30
C SER A 284 -11.57 -5.67 16.39
N PRO A 285 -12.28 -4.54 16.53
CA PRO A 285 -11.64 -3.24 16.73
C PRO A 285 -11.00 -3.10 18.12
N LEU A 286 -11.28 -4.04 19.04
CA LEU A 286 -10.80 -4.00 20.43
C LEU A 286 -9.63 -4.98 20.71
N SER A 287 -9.26 -5.80 19.72
CA SER A 287 -8.19 -6.80 19.84
C SER A 287 -7.62 -7.13 18.45
N ASP A 288 -6.50 -7.83 18.40
CA ASP A 288 -5.89 -8.32 17.16
C ASP A 288 -6.62 -9.57 16.58
N ALA A 289 -7.80 -9.91 17.12
CA ALA A 289 -8.56 -11.06 16.66
C ALA A 289 -9.02 -10.87 15.21
N ARG A 290 -8.69 -11.86 14.37
CA ARG A 290 -9.04 -11.89 12.96
C ARG A 290 -9.49 -13.28 12.56
N PHE A 291 -10.48 -13.35 11.70
CA PHE A 291 -11.03 -14.56 11.13
C PHE A 291 -11.32 -14.38 9.65
N ASP A 292 -10.79 -15.26 8.82
CA ASP A 292 -11.06 -15.29 7.39
C ASP A 292 -12.05 -16.43 7.09
N GLY A 293 -13.15 -16.07 6.43
CA GLY A 293 -14.24 -17.00 6.14
C GLY A 293 -15.03 -16.61 4.89
N THR A 294 -16.26 -17.13 4.82
CA THR A 294 -17.17 -16.82 3.72
C THR A 294 -18.55 -16.48 4.26
N ILE A 295 -19.30 -15.68 3.50
CA ILE A 295 -20.71 -15.43 3.80
C ILE A 295 -21.48 -16.72 3.58
N ASP A 296 -22.08 -17.24 4.66
CA ASP A 296 -22.92 -18.43 4.61
C ASP A 296 -24.29 -18.12 4.03
N SER A 297 -24.98 -17.18 4.63
CA SER A 297 -26.37 -16.88 4.29
C SER A 297 -26.74 -15.44 4.60
N PHE A 298 -27.93 -15.04 4.22
CA PHE A 298 -28.52 -13.75 4.55
C PHE A 298 -29.81 -13.97 5.38
N LYS A 299 -30.06 -13.09 6.35
CA LYS A 299 -31.37 -13.05 7.00
C LYS A 299 -32.43 -12.68 5.98
N THR A 300 -33.59 -13.32 6.09
CA THR A 300 -34.75 -13.06 5.23
C THR A 300 -35.46 -11.74 5.57
N THR A 301 -35.21 -11.20 6.76
CA THR A 301 -35.71 -9.91 7.23
C THR A 301 -34.62 -8.88 7.33
N VAL A 302 -34.91 -7.65 6.99
CA VAL A 302 -34.04 -6.51 7.22
C VAL A 302 -34.01 -6.13 8.70
N ASP A 303 -32.95 -5.50 9.14
CA ASP A 303 -32.87 -4.95 10.50
C ASP A 303 -33.64 -3.63 10.63
N ILE A 304 -33.62 -3.02 11.83
CA ILE A 304 -34.28 -1.76 12.13
C ILE A 304 -33.77 -0.59 11.28
N ASN A 305 -32.55 -0.69 10.74
CA ASN A 305 -31.91 0.30 9.87
C ASN A 305 -32.08 -0.03 8.38
N GLN A 306 -32.97 -1.00 8.07
CA GLN A 306 -33.21 -1.56 6.73
C GLN A 306 -31.95 -2.21 6.11
N ALA A 307 -30.93 -2.50 6.90
CA ALA A 307 -29.77 -3.24 6.45
C ALA A 307 -30.10 -4.72 6.26
N ILE A 308 -29.50 -5.31 5.25
CA ILE A 308 -29.55 -6.75 5.02
C ILE A 308 -28.43 -7.39 5.81
N VAL A 309 -28.76 -8.35 6.66
CA VAL A 309 -27.78 -8.99 7.52
C VAL A 309 -27.20 -10.23 6.84
N ALA A 310 -25.90 -10.19 6.57
CA ALA A 310 -25.14 -11.36 6.17
C ALA A 310 -24.65 -12.11 7.40
N LYS A 311 -24.71 -13.44 7.36
CA LYS A 311 -24.21 -14.32 8.41
C LYS A 311 -22.95 -15.01 7.96
N VAL A 312 -21.97 -15.05 8.86
CA VAL A 312 -20.72 -15.78 8.71
C VAL A 312 -20.57 -16.70 9.92
N VAL A 313 -20.30 -17.96 9.69
CA VAL A 313 -19.99 -18.90 10.77
C VAL A 313 -18.53 -18.71 11.14
N VAL A 314 -18.28 -18.29 12.39
CA VAL A 314 -16.95 -18.04 12.93
C VAL A 314 -16.56 -19.16 13.86
N ASP A 315 -15.40 -19.79 13.62
CA ASP A 315 -14.77 -20.67 14.60
C ASP A 315 -14.21 -19.82 15.76
N ASN A 316 -14.82 -20.00 16.91
CA ASN A 316 -14.50 -19.30 18.15
C ASN A 316 -14.00 -20.26 19.25
N SER A 317 -13.38 -21.37 18.86
CA SER A 317 -12.86 -22.37 19.82
C SER A 317 -11.85 -21.78 20.80
N ASN A 318 -11.14 -20.73 20.39
CA ASN A 318 -10.19 -19.96 21.22
C ASN A 318 -10.87 -18.84 22.05
N GLY A 319 -12.19 -18.57 21.87
CA GLY A 319 -12.94 -17.57 22.61
C GLY A 319 -12.63 -16.10 22.25
N GLN A 320 -11.96 -15.85 21.13
CA GLN A 320 -11.56 -14.49 20.72
C GLN A 320 -12.73 -13.61 20.26
N PHE A 321 -13.85 -14.21 19.89
CA PHE A 321 -15.06 -13.51 19.44
C PHE A 321 -16.24 -13.77 20.41
N PRO A 322 -16.27 -13.09 21.56
CA PRO A 322 -17.37 -13.28 22.53
C PRO A 322 -18.70 -12.81 21.93
N PRO A 323 -19.81 -13.58 22.14
CA PRO A 323 -21.15 -13.12 21.75
C PRO A 323 -21.48 -11.76 22.36
N GLY A 324 -22.06 -10.86 21.53
CA GLY A 324 -22.35 -9.47 21.88
C GLY A 324 -21.25 -8.49 21.52
N SER A 325 -20.04 -8.95 21.13
CA SER A 325 -18.96 -8.04 20.70
C SER A 325 -19.23 -7.45 19.33
N PHE A 326 -18.76 -6.21 19.12
CA PHE A 326 -18.75 -5.52 17.84
C PHE A 326 -17.61 -6.04 16.96
N VAL A 327 -17.85 -6.13 15.66
CA VAL A 327 -16.86 -6.55 14.66
C VAL A 327 -16.96 -5.72 13.40
N GLU A 328 -15.84 -5.63 12.70
CA GLU A 328 -15.72 -5.11 11.35
C GLU A 328 -15.57 -6.27 10.38
N GLY A 329 -16.20 -6.15 9.21
CA GLY A 329 -16.12 -7.14 8.13
C GLY A 329 -15.62 -6.47 6.86
N GLN A 330 -14.64 -7.08 6.20
CA GLN A 330 -14.19 -6.69 4.87
C GLN A 330 -14.57 -7.80 3.89
N ILE A 331 -15.58 -7.53 3.05
CA ILE A 331 -16.15 -8.49 2.10
C ILE A 331 -15.50 -8.25 0.74
N THR A 332 -14.89 -9.28 0.12
CA THR A 332 -14.43 -9.23 -1.26
C THR A 332 -15.63 -9.34 -2.20
N VAL A 333 -15.95 -8.24 -2.89
CA VAL A 333 -17.15 -8.16 -3.77
C VAL A 333 -16.81 -8.39 -5.24
N ALA A 334 -15.57 -8.12 -5.66
CA ALA A 334 -15.07 -8.41 -7.01
C ALA A 334 -13.58 -8.65 -7.00
N LYS A 335 -13.11 -9.43 -7.97
CA LYS A 335 -11.70 -9.57 -8.35
C LYS A 335 -11.55 -9.08 -9.77
N ILE A 336 -10.66 -8.11 -9.98
CA ILE A 336 -10.50 -7.42 -11.25
C ILE A 336 -9.06 -7.64 -11.70
N GLU A 337 -8.89 -8.31 -12.82
CA GLU A 337 -7.57 -8.43 -13.46
C GLU A 337 -7.23 -7.13 -14.17
N VAL A 338 -6.01 -6.64 -13.96
CA VAL A 338 -5.44 -5.48 -14.62
C VAL A 338 -4.18 -5.87 -15.37
N PRO A 339 -3.93 -5.28 -16.54
CA PRO A 339 -2.79 -5.67 -17.37
C PRO A 339 -1.45 -5.24 -16.79
N LEU A 340 -1.44 -4.20 -15.97
CA LEU A 340 -0.24 -3.67 -15.35
C LEU A 340 -0.56 -3.10 -13.98
N ALA A 341 0.19 -3.51 -12.99
CA ALA A 341 0.11 -3.01 -11.62
C ALA A 341 1.48 -3.00 -10.95
N VAL A 342 1.59 -2.16 -9.93
CA VAL A 342 2.72 -2.10 -9.01
C VAL A 342 2.25 -2.26 -7.58
N LYS A 343 3.13 -2.67 -6.68
CA LYS A 343 2.81 -2.71 -5.24
C LYS A 343 2.60 -1.31 -4.69
N ARG A 344 1.59 -1.15 -3.86
CA ARG A 344 1.31 0.10 -3.18
C ARG A 344 2.49 0.57 -2.30
N SER A 345 3.24 -0.38 -1.72
CA SER A 345 4.45 -0.10 -0.92
C SER A 345 5.60 0.52 -1.72
N ALA A 346 5.60 0.33 -3.05
CA ALA A 346 6.61 0.87 -3.94
C ALA A 346 6.43 2.36 -4.25
N LEU A 347 5.20 2.87 -4.09
CA LEU A 347 4.85 4.24 -4.45
C LEU A 347 5.52 5.24 -3.52
N GLN A 348 6.15 6.25 -4.12
CA GLN A 348 6.77 7.38 -3.42
C GLN A 348 6.23 8.70 -3.97
N PRO A 349 5.98 9.70 -3.13
CA PRO A 349 5.79 11.06 -3.61
C PRO A 349 7.16 11.64 -4.02
N PHE A 350 7.23 12.21 -5.20
CA PHE A 350 8.43 12.90 -5.70
C PHE A 350 8.00 14.16 -6.43
N ARG A 351 8.39 15.35 -5.91
CA ARG A 351 7.82 16.63 -6.34
C ARG A 351 6.29 16.58 -6.32
N ASP A 352 5.62 16.93 -7.41
CA ASP A 352 4.14 16.92 -7.54
C ASP A 352 3.59 15.59 -8.06
N PHE A 353 4.42 14.54 -8.18
CA PHE A 353 4.05 13.26 -8.78
C PHE A 353 4.11 12.09 -7.81
N THR A 354 3.34 11.05 -8.13
CA THR A 354 3.51 9.73 -7.52
C THR A 354 4.36 8.85 -8.44
N VAL A 355 5.41 8.28 -7.89
CA VAL A 355 6.44 7.60 -8.67
C VAL A 355 6.77 6.21 -8.11
N VAL A 356 7.42 5.40 -8.94
CA VAL A 356 8.24 4.25 -8.53
C VAL A 356 9.66 4.45 -9.04
N PHE A 357 10.61 3.70 -8.48
CA PHE A 357 11.97 3.63 -9.00
C PHE A 357 12.10 2.40 -9.89
N ALA A 358 12.20 2.59 -11.21
CA ALA A 358 12.55 1.54 -12.13
C ALA A 358 14.04 1.21 -12.01
N LYS A 359 14.39 -0.06 -12.21
CA LYS A 359 15.78 -0.54 -12.13
C LYS A 359 16.20 -1.18 -13.44
N ILE A 360 17.34 -0.77 -13.94
CA ILE A 360 18.06 -1.43 -15.04
C ILE A 360 19.52 -1.56 -14.61
N ASP A 361 20.02 -2.77 -14.54
CA ASP A 361 21.33 -3.09 -13.97
C ASP A 361 21.48 -2.52 -12.55
N ASN A 362 22.43 -1.59 -12.35
CA ASN A 362 22.68 -0.92 -11.07
C ASN A 362 22.10 0.49 -11.00
N THR A 363 21.36 0.89 -12.03
CA THR A 363 20.81 2.24 -12.16
C THR A 363 19.32 2.22 -11.82
N TYR A 364 18.92 3.18 -11.01
CA TYR A 364 17.56 3.40 -10.56
C TYR A 364 17.08 4.75 -11.08
N GLU A 365 15.89 4.77 -11.66
CA GLU A 365 15.32 5.97 -12.25
C GLU A 365 13.88 6.18 -11.82
N VAL A 366 13.54 7.40 -11.48
CA VAL A 366 12.17 7.82 -11.16
C VAL A 366 11.28 7.60 -12.38
N ARG A 367 10.15 6.94 -12.19
CA ARG A 367 9.07 6.80 -13.18
C ARG A 367 7.80 7.39 -12.62
N MET A 368 7.34 8.47 -13.21
CA MET A 368 6.07 9.12 -12.88
C MET A 368 4.94 8.27 -13.39
N LEU A 369 3.97 7.95 -12.50
CA LEU A 369 2.91 7.02 -12.82
C LEU A 369 1.57 7.72 -12.98
N GLU A 370 0.86 7.34 -14.02
CA GLU A 370 -0.56 7.55 -14.12
C GLU A 370 -1.27 6.34 -13.50
N LEU A 371 -2.02 6.58 -12.41
CA LEU A 371 -2.58 5.53 -11.57
C LEU A 371 -4.08 5.34 -11.84
N GLY A 372 -4.51 4.08 -11.84
CA GLY A 372 -5.90 3.67 -11.96
C GLY A 372 -6.49 3.18 -10.63
N ARG A 373 -7.17 2.04 -10.69
CA ARG A 373 -7.80 1.37 -9.54
C ARG A 373 -6.74 0.85 -8.56
N GLN A 374 -7.11 0.75 -7.31
CA GLN A 374 -6.20 0.25 -6.27
C GLN A 374 -6.93 -0.59 -5.24
N ASP A 375 -6.18 -1.47 -4.59
CA ASP A 375 -6.59 -2.18 -3.39
C ASP A 375 -5.58 -2.00 -2.25
N ALA A 376 -5.57 -2.88 -1.26
CA ALA A 376 -4.63 -2.81 -0.14
C ALA A 376 -3.18 -3.11 -0.56
N THR A 377 -2.96 -3.87 -1.62
CA THR A 377 -1.66 -4.41 -2.05
C THR A 377 -1.19 -3.82 -3.37
N TRP A 378 -2.10 -3.68 -4.35
CA TRP A 378 -1.79 -3.35 -5.73
C TRP A 378 -2.42 -2.04 -6.17
N VAL A 379 -1.74 -1.37 -7.10
CA VAL A 379 -2.24 -0.18 -7.80
C VAL A 379 -2.06 -0.38 -9.29
N GLU A 380 -3.15 -0.24 -10.04
CA GLU A 380 -3.15 -0.28 -11.49
C GLU A 380 -2.34 0.88 -12.06
N VAL A 381 -1.52 0.59 -13.05
CA VAL A 381 -0.74 1.60 -13.78
C VAL A 381 -1.35 1.79 -15.16
N LEU A 382 -1.75 3.02 -15.46
CA LEU A 382 -2.31 3.43 -16.76
C LEU A 382 -1.26 3.99 -17.70
N GLY A 383 -0.17 4.55 -17.14
CA GLY A 383 0.95 5.13 -17.89
C GLY A 383 2.19 5.34 -17.02
N GLY A 384 3.33 5.59 -17.66
CA GLY A 384 4.60 5.91 -17.00
C GLY A 384 5.50 4.70 -16.71
N LEU A 385 5.01 3.47 -16.82
CA LEU A 385 5.80 2.25 -16.66
C LEU A 385 5.33 1.19 -17.66
N GLY A 386 6.26 0.44 -18.22
CA GLY A 386 5.95 -0.67 -19.13
C GLY A 386 5.85 -2.03 -18.39
N PRO A 387 5.09 -2.99 -18.94
CA PRO A 387 5.09 -4.35 -18.44
C PRO A 387 6.48 -4.98 -18.59
N GLY A 388 6.91 -5.77 -17.59
CA GLY A 388 8.24 -6.37 -17.56
C GLY A 388 9.34 -5.48 -16.98
N THR A 389 9.05 -4.23 -16.63
CA THR A 389 10.02 -3.34 -15.96
C THR A 389 10.26 -3.82 -14.52
N GLU A 390 11.53 -3.98 -14.14
CA GLU A 390 11.93 -4.20 -12.75
C GLU A 390 11.79 -2.88 -11.98
N TYR A 391 11.15 -2.92 -10.80
CA TYR A 391 10.94 -1.73 -9.98
C TYR A 391 11.11 -2.05 -8.49
N VAL A 392 11.47 -1.05 -7.70
CA VAL A 392 11.76 -1.19 -6.26
C VAL A 392 10.47 -1.25 -5.46
N THR A 393 10.35 -2.27 -4.59
CA THR A 393 9.17 -2.53 -3.74
C THR A 393 9.41 -2.27 -2.27
N VAL A 394 10.67 -2.35 -1.81
CA VAL A 394 11.08 -2.17 -0.42
C VAL A 394 12.22 -1.17 -0.36
N ASN A 395 12.17 -0.29 0.63
CA ASN A 395 13.19 0.73 0.92
C ASN A 395 13.45 1.75 -0.22
N SER A 396 12.48 1.98 -1.09
CA SER A 396 12.53 2.96 -2.18
C SER A 396 12.79 4.40 -1.70
N TYR A 397 12.50 4.73 -0.43
CA TYR A 397 12.77 6.03 0.18
C TYR A 397 14.27 6.37 0.24
N ILE A 398 15.16 5.35 0.27
CA ILE A 398 16.62 5.55 0.24
C ILE A 398 17.03 6.13 -1.10
N LEU A 399 16.50 5.58 -2.20
CA LEU A 399 16.73 6.08 -3.55
C LEU A 399 16.21 7.51 -3.71
N LYS A 400 14.99 7.75 -3.17
CA LYS A 400 14.42 9.09 -3.17
C LYS A 400 15.33 10.10 -2.50
N ALA A 401 15.86 9.79 -1.30
CA ALA A 401 16.76 10.68 -0.58
C ALA A 401 18.07 10.96 -1.34
N ASP A 402 18.60 9.97 -2.07
CA ASP A 402 19.79 10.12 -2.86
C ASP A 402 19.57 11.00 -4.09
N VAL A 403 18.47 10.78 -4.81
CA VAL A 403 18.08 11.61 -5.95
C VAL A 403 17.76 13.04 -5.54
N GLU A 404 17.07 13.26 -4.41
CA GLU A 404 16.76 14.62 -3.92
C GLU A 404 18.01 15.36 -3.46
N LYS A 405 19.01 14.63 -2.92
CA LYS A 405 20.29 15.22 -2.55
C LYS A 405 21.06 15.73 -3.78
N SER A 406 21.10 14.96 -4.86
CA SER A 406 21.72 15.39 -6.12
C SER A 406 20.96 16.56 -6.75
N GLY A 407 19.63 16.58 -6.74
CA GLY A 407 18.81 17.69 -7.25
C GLY A 407 18.93 19.00 -6.44
N ALA A 408 19.12 18.91 -5.12
CA ALA A 408 19.28 20.10 -4.27
C ALA A 408 20.59 20.85 -4.49
N SER A 409 21.58 20.25 -5.16
CA SER A 409 22.81 20.95 -5.54
C SER A 409 22.65 21.84 -6.79
N HIS A 410 21.49 21.78 -7.48
CA HIS A 410 21.20 22.50 -8.71
C HIS A 410 20.37 23.79 -8.53
N ASP A 411 19.86 24.06 -7.34
CA ASP A 411 18.95 25.20 -7.04
C ASP A 411 19.65 26.40 -6.35
N HIS A 412 20.95 26.59 -6.51
CA HIS A 412 21.70 27.72 -5.88
C HIS A 412 22.35 28.63 -6.90
#